data_d013fbf4a74fd56783b9b68d52551b9b
#
_entry.id   d013fbf4a74fd56783b9b68d52551b9b
#
_cell.length_a   1.000
_cell.length_b   1.000
_cell.length_c   1.000
_cell.angle_alpha   90.00
_cell.angle_beta   90.00
_cell.angle_gamma   90.00
#
_symmetry.space_group_name_H-M   'P 1'
#
loop_
_entity.id
_entity.type
_entity.pdbx_description
1 polymer ?
#
loop_
_entity_poly.entity_id
_entity_poly.type
_entity_poly.pdbx_seq_one_letter_code
_entity_poly.pdbx_strand_id
1 'polypeptide(L)'
;MRRLPNGYGSVCKLSGNRRRPYIVKKTTGFDARGYPIYNIVGYAATKEEGLEMLSAYNRDPWDVDRVKITLQGVFDLWVEKGGSKLAESSKKSLRSAYRHCKHLADRRYKEIRPYQMQECIDGAGSPSAQNHVKGLWYNLDRFAVSLEIIQHTRTDVLTAQTVQESNRIPFSPDEIHRLWEHSGDIWAATVLIMIYSGWRIGELLGLRKDHVDLDAGTMQGGIKTAAGKDRIVPIHSLILPLVTRWMQQPGEHLISNTTGGKLSQTRFREHWREVMALIGASHVPHETRHTFETLLDGAGANRKCIDLMMGHKSKDVGNRVYNHKTINDLKVNIELITIK
;
A
#
# COMPACT_ATOMS: atom_id res chain seq x y z
N MET A 1 -45.31 33.01 16.92
CA MET A 1 -44.21 32.02 16.77
C MET A 1 -42.93 32.74 16.42
N ARG A 2 -41.84 32.53 17.17
CA ARG A 2 -40.54 33.13 16.80
C ARG A 2 -40.02 32.47 15.55
N ARG A 3 -39.58 33.27 14.59
CA ARG A 3 -38.93 32.81 13.34
C ARG A 3 -37.56 32.21 13.69
N LEU A 4 -37.24 31.04 13.09
CA LEU A 4 -35.91 30.46 13.25
C LEU A 4 -34.85 31.35 12.57
N PRO A 5 -33.61 31.39 13.06
CA PRO A 5 -32.54 32.18 12.44
C PRO A 5 -32.30 31.79 10.98
N ASN A 6 -31.83 32.76 10.16
CA ASN A 6 -31.47 32.49 8.78
C ASN A 6 -30.39 31.40 8.70
N GLY A 7 -30.57 30.44 7.81
CA GLY A 7 -29.68 29.29 7.66
C GLY A 7 -29.87 28.15 8.67
N TYR A 8 -30.76 28.31 9.68
CA TYR A 8 -31.00 27.26 10.66
C TYR A 8 -31.71 26.05 10.06
N GLY A 9 -32.54 26.23 9.04
CA GLY A 9 -33.39 25.22 8.40
C GLY A 9 -34.86 25.42 8.69
N SER A 10 -35.71 24.48 8.28
CA SER A 10 -37.17 24.61 8.45
C SER A 10 -37.83 23.26 8.73
N VAL A 11 -38.91 23.31 9.51
CA VAL A 11 -39.83 22.19 9.79
C VAL A 11 -41.18 22.59 9.23
N CYS A 12 -41.66 21.89 8.20
CA CYS A 12 -42.89 22.19 7.46
C CYS A 12 -43.86 21.01 7.53
N LYS A 13 -45.13 21.27 7.73
CA LYS A 13 -46.17 20.23 7.65
C LYS A 13 -46.49 19.93 6.20
N LEU A 14 -46.44 18.69 5.78
CA LEU A 14 -46.86 18.20 4.48
C LEU A 14 -48.36 17.92 4.48
N SER A 15 -49.01 18.07 3.37
CA SER A 15 -50.42 17.74 3.17
C SER A 15 -50.64 16.22 3.11
N GLY A 16 -51.90 15.82 3.43
CA GLY A 16 -52.34 14.42 3.41
C GLY A 16 -52.23 13.70 4.76
N ASN A 17 -52.78 12.51 4.84
CA ASN A 17 -52.81 11.70 6.06
C ASN A 17 -51.55 10.87 6.17
N ARG A 18 -50.51 11.45 6.81
CA ARG A 18 -49.17 10.84 6.93
C ARG A 18 -48.87 10.51 8.40
N ARG A 19 -48.26 9.38 8.66
CA ARG A 19 -47.81 8.98 9.99
C ARG A 19 -46.76 9.95 10.57
N ARG A 20 -45.95 10.56 9.72
CA ARG A 20 -44.94 11.58 10.04
C ARG A 20 -45.09 12.77 9.07
N PRO A 21 -46.00 13.70 9.40
CA PRO A 21 -46.40 14.76 8.47
C PRO A 21 -45.41 15.94 8.42
N TYR A 22 -44.41 16.02 9.30
CA TYR A 22 -43.48 17.14 9.33
C TYR A 22 -42.18 16.78 8.61
N ILE A 23 -41.86 17.52 7.55
CA ILE A 23 -40.56 17.42 6.89
C ILE A 23 -39.59 18.40 7.53
N VAL A 24 -38.40 17.90 7.85
CA VAL A 24 -37.26 18.66 8.38
C VAL A 24 -36.24 18.83 7.28
N LYS A 25 -35.94 20.10 6.90
CA LYS A 25 -35.04 20.38 5.79
C LYS A 25 -34.12 21.56 6.09
N LYS A 26 -32.92 21.52 5.53
CA LYS A 26 -31.93 22.59 5.58
C LYS A 26 -31.50 22.98 4.17
N THR A 27 -31.38 24.28 3.91
CA THR A 27 -30.83 24.78 2.65
C THR A 27 -29.32 24.57 2.66
N THR A 28 -28.79 23.89 1.64
CA THR A 28 -27.36 23.60 1.46
C THR A 28 -26.72 24.47 0.38
N GLY A 29 -27.54 25.14 -0.45
CA GLY A 29 -27.06 26.00 -1.51
C GLY A 29 -28.23 26.56 -2.34
N PHE A 30 -27.91 27.18 -3.44
CA PHE A 30 -28.85 27.68 -4.42
C PHE A 30 -28.41 27.17 -5.79
N ASP A 31 -29.39 26.85 -6.64
CA ASP A 31 -29.12 26.47 -8.03
C ASP A 31 -28.75 27.72 -8.88
N ALA A 32 -28.41 27.51 -10.14
CA ALA A 32 -28.06 28.58 -11.08
C ALA A 32 -29.18 29.60 -11.33
N ARG A 33 -30.42 29.31 -10.91
CA ARG A 33 -31.60 30.17 -11.04
C ARG A 33 -31.96 30.83 -9.70
N GLY A 34 -31.18 30.61 -8.63
CA GLY A 34 -31.40 31.16 -7.31
C GLY A 34 -32.43 30.40 -6.46
N TYR A 35 -32.88 29.21 -6.88
CA TYR A 35 -33.76 28.37 -6.06
C TYR A 35 -32.96 27.59 -5.02
N PRO A 36 -33.48 27.49 -3.77
CA PRO A 36 -32.77 26.81 -2.69
C PRO A 36 -32.71 25.31 -2.91
N ILE A 37 -31.49 24.74 -2.80
CA ILE A 37 -31.25 23.29 -2.74
C ILE A 37 -31.39 22.87 -1.31
N TYR A 38 -32.26 21.87 -1.05
CA TYR A 38 -32.53 21.38 0.31
C TYR A 38 -31.90 20.01 0.56
N ASN A 39 -31.28 19.88 1.72
CA ASN A 39 -31.03 18.58 2.35
C ASN A 39 -32.24 18.23 3.25
N ILE A 40 -32.82 17.05 3.06
CA ILE A 40 -33.90 16.54 3.90
C ILE A 40 -33.26 15.82 5.10
N VAL A 41 -33.35 16.44 6.28
CA VAL A 41 -32.82 15.89 7.53
C VAL A 41 -33.65 14.69 7.99
N GLY A 42 -34.98 14.74 7.80
CA GLY A 42 -35.87 13.64 8.13
C GLY A 42 -37.35 14.03 8.13
N TYR A 43 -38.17 13.11 8.67
CA TYR A 43 -39.61 13.31 8.88
C TYR A 43 -39.96 13.03 10.32
N ALA A 44 -40.78 13.90 10.92
CA ALA A 44 -41.21 13.84 12.31
C ALA A 44 -42.74 13.68 12.45
N ALA A 45 -43.19 13.10 13.53
CA ALA A 45 -44.60 12.98 13.82
C ALA A 45 -45.20 14.29 14.36
N THR A 46 -44.40 15.04 15.12
CA THR A 46 -44.76 16.35 15.66
C THR A 46 -43.78 17.44 15.20
N LYS A 47 -44.21 18.70 15.34
CA LYS A 47 -43.35 19.83 15.03
C LYS A 47 -42.19 19.96 16.00
N GLU A 48 -42.40 19.63 17.24
CA GLU A 48 -41.44 19.65 18.33
C GLU A 48 -40.34 18.62 18.06
N GLU A 49 -40.69 17.36 17.74
CA GLU A 49 -39.74 16.33 17.30
C GLU A 49 -38.90 16.81 16.09
N GLY A 50 -39.54 17.47 15.11
CA GLY A 50 -38.83 18.03 13.97
C GLY A 50 -37.86 19.16 14.32
N LEU A 51 -38.19 19.98 15.32
CA LEU A 51 -37.28 21.04 15.81
C LEU A 51 -36.09 20.47 16.59
N GLU A 52 -36.30 19.41 17.37
CA GLU A 52 -35.23 18.68 18.05
C GLU A 52 -34.28 18.05 17.04
N MET A 53 -34.82 17.36 16.01
CA MET A 53 -34.01 16.82 14.92
C MET A 53 -33.19 17.91 14.20
N LEU A 54 -33.77 19.08 13.94
CA LEU A 54 -33.09 20.19 13.30
C LEU A 54 -32.03 20.81 14.20
N SER A 55 -32.28 20.89 15.51
CA SER A 55 -31.34 21.36 16.52
C SER A 55 -30.16 20.41 16.67
N ALA A 56 -30.39 19.10 16.69
CA ALA A 56 -29.36 18.08 16.71
C ALA A 56 -28.48 18.19 15.45
N TYR A 57 -29.10 18.27 14.28
CA TYR A 57 -28.42 18.47 13.01
C TYR A 57 -27.55 19.74 12.97
N ASN A 58 -28.00 20.85 13.56
CA ASN A 58 -27.25 22.11 13.59
C ASN A 58 -26.12 22.15 14.61
N ARG A 59 -26.20 21.34 15.69
CA ARG A 59 -25.11 21.19 16.66
C ARG A 59 -23.93 20.42 16.08
N ASP A 60 -24.19 19.45 15.23
CA ASP A 60 -23.15 18.69 14.53
C ASP A 60 -23.53 18.58 13.02
N PRO A 61 -23.22 19.63 12.20
CA PRO A 61 -23.50 19.62 10.77
C PRO A 61 -22.72 18.52 10.02
N TRP A 62 -21.71 17.95 10.67
CA TRP A 62 -20.92 16.82 10.21
C TRP A 62 -21.48 15.49 10.72
N ASP A 63 -22.60 15.50 11.43
CA ASP A 63 -23.40 14.33 11.64
C ASP A 63 -23.95 13.88 10.27
N VAL A 64 -23.04 13.32 9.48
CA VAL A 64 -23.37 12.37 8.44
C VAL A 64 -24.36 11.46 9.13
N ASP A 65 -25.58 11.33 8.62
CA ASP A 65 -26.64 10.56 9.24
C ASP A 65 -26.08 9.18 9.61
N ARG A 66 -25.48 9.08 10.81
CA ARG A 66 -24.71 7.93 11.33
C ARG A 66 -25.55 6.66 11.27
N VAL A 67 -26.86 6.86 11.19
CA VAL A 67 -27.85 5.79 11.12
C VAL A 67 -28.01 5.27 9.69
N LYS A 68 -27.76 6.09 8.67
CA LYS A 68 -28.05 5.78 7.26
C LYS A 68 -26.82 5.57 6.40
N ILE A 69 -25.63 5.88 6.91
CA ILE A 69 -24.41 5.74 6.14
C ILE A 69 -24.24 4.30 5.65
N THR A 70 -23.96 4.15 4.36
CA THR A 70 -23.75 2.84 3.71
C THR A 70 -22.29 2.39 3.84
N LEU A 71 -22.02 1.13 3.51
CA LEU A 71 -20.64 0.62 3.41
C LEU A 71 -19.80 1.48 2.43
N GLN A 72 -20.38 1.85 1.28
CA GLN A 72 -19.71 2.73 0.33
C GLN A 72 -19.36 4.07 0.98
N GLY A 73 -20.30 4.69 1.68
CA GLY A 73 -20.08 5.97 2.36
C GLY A 73 -18.97 5.91 3.43
N VAL A 74 -18.94 4.83 4.23
CA VAL A 74 -17.86 4.63 5.22
C VAL A 74 -16.52 4.42 4.53
N PHE A 75 -16.47 3.65 3.45
CA PHE A 75 -15.25 3.39 2.69
C PHE A 75 -14.69 4.69 2.07
N ASP A 76 -15.54 5.50 1.44
CA ASP A 76 -15.14 6.75 0.80
C ASP A 76 -14.60 7.76 1.82
N LEU A 77 -15.31 7.95 2.94
CA LEU A 77 -14.85 8.79 4.04
C LEU A 77 -13.52 8.30 4.64
N TRP A 78 -13.36 6.99 4.78
CA TRP A 78 -12.12 6.42 5.30
C TRP A 78 -10.95 6.63 4.33
N VAL A 79 -11.17 6.46 3.03
CA VAL A 79 -10.16 6.73 1.99
C VAL A 79 -9.79 8.22 1.96
N GLU A 80 -10.76 9.11 2.09
CA GLU A 80 -10.54 10.56 2.10
C GLU A 80 -9.74 11.00 3.33
N LYS A 81 -10.18 10.62 4.54
CA LYS A 81 -9.58 11.07 5.81
C LYS A 81 -8.29 10.33 6.19
N GLY A 82 -8.21 9.04 5.93
CA GLY A 82 -7.07 8.18 6.27
C GLY A 82 -6.16 7.82 5.10
N GLY A 83 -6.74 7.78 3.91
CA GLY A 83 -6.07 7.33 2.68
C GLY A 83 -5.00 8.27 2.14
N SER A 84 -5.03 9.56 2.48
CA SER A 84 -4.02 10.53 2.05
C SER A 84 -2.61 10.16 2.53
N LYS A 85 -2.50 9.46 3.66
CA LYS A 85 -1.23 9.00 4.26
C LYS A 85 -0.78 7.62 3.77
N LEU A 86 -1.60 6.92 2.98
CA LEU A 86 -1.29 5.58 2.50
C LEU A 86 -0.51 5.63 1.18
N ALA A 87 0.49 4.75 1.04
CA ALA A 87 1.17 4.55 -0.22
C ALA A 87 0.19 4.07 -1.32
N GLU A 88 0.42 4.44 -2.57
CA GLU A 88 -0.47 4.07 -3.69
C GLU A 88 -0.64 2.54 -3.85
N SER A 89 0.40 1.76 -3.54
CA SER A 89 0.30 0.30 -3.52
C SER A 89 -0.71 -0.20 -2.47
N SER A 90 -0.75 0.42 -1.29
CA SER A 90 -1.71 0.11 -0.23
C SER A 90 -3.13 0.49 -0.65
N LYS A 91 -3.31 1.66 -1.25
CA LYS A 91 -4.61 2.08 -1.80
C LYS A 91 -5.13 1.10 -2.85
N LYS A 92 -4.24 0.61 -3.74
CA LYS A 92 -4.59 -0.40 -4.74
C LYS A 92 -5.03 -1.72 -4.11
N SER A 93 -4.32 -2.18 -3.08
CA SER A 93 -4.70 -3.40 -2.33
C SER A 93 -6.05 -3.25 -1.65
N LEU A 94 -6.31 -2.10 -1.03
CA LEU A 94 -7.60 -1.82 -0.36
C LEU A 94 -8.77 -1.76 -1.34
N ARG A 95 -8.58 -1.09 -2.49
CA ARG A 95 -9.60 -1.08 -3.55
C ARG A 95 -9.86 -2.49 -4.10
N SER A 96 -8.81 -3.32 -4.18
CA SER A 96 -8.95 -4.73 -4.57
C SER A 96 -9.73 -5.53 -3.54
N ALA A 97 -9.46 -5.35 -2.25
CA ALA A 97 -10.20 -5.97 -1.15
C ALA A 97 -11.67 -5.52 -1.15
N TYR A 98 -11.93 -4.22 -1.35
CA TYR A 98 -13.29 -3.67 -1.38
C TYR A 98 -14.16 -4.29 -2.49
N ARG A 99 -13.58 -4.71 -3.61
CA ARG A 99 -14.34 -5.38 -4.69
C ARG A 99 -15.08 -6.63 -4.22
N HIS A 100 -14.53 -7.37 -3.25
CA HIS A 100 -15.19 -8.53 -2.65
C HIS A 100 -16.40 -8.16 -1.79
N CYS A 101 -16.47 -6.90 -1.33
CA CYS A 101 -17.56 -6.40 -0.50
C CYS A 101 -18.59 -5.57 -1.28
N LYS A 102 -18.41 -5.39 -2.60
CA LYS A 102 -19.20 -4.46 -3.42
C LYS A 102 -20.71 -4.76 -3.43
N HIS A 103 -21.12 -6.01 -3.26
CA HIS A 103 -22.54 -6.40 -3.17
C HIS A 103 -23.22 -5.89 -1.90
N LEU A 104 -22.47 -5.43 -0.90
CA LEU A 104 -22.96 -4.79 0.33
C LEU A 104 -22.84 -3.26 0.28
N ALA A 105 -22.37 -2.66 -0.82
CA ALA A 105 -22.03 -1.24 -0.93
C ALA A 105 -23.16 -0.30 -0.47
N ASP A 106 -24.40 -0.58 -0.85
CA ASP A 106 -25.58 0.23 -0.55
C ASP A 106 -26.23 -0.14 0.79
N ARG A 107 -25.72 -1.15 1.48
CA ARG A 107 -26.23 -1.56 2.77
C ARG A 107 -25.78 -0.61 3.86
N ARG A 108 -26.66 -0.28 4.80
CA ARG A 108 -26.30 0.54 5.96
C ARG A 108 -25.22 -0.15 6.77
N TYR A 109 -24.13 0.56 7.03
CA TYR A 109 -22.91 -0.01 7.62
C TYR A 109 -23.21 -0.75 8.96
N LYS A 110 -24.01 -0.14 9.82
CA LYS A 110 -24.40 -0.72 11.12
C LYS A 110 -25.25 -1.99 11.02
N GLU A 111 -25.92 -2.22 9.88
CA GLU A 111 -26.79 -3.38 9.67
C GLU A 111 -26.04 -4.58 9.06
N ILE A 112 -24.79 -4.38 8.61
CA ILE A 112 -23.95 -5.46 8.13
C ILE A 112 -23.54 -6.34 9.31
N ARG A 113 -23.77 -7.64 9.19
CA ARG A 113 -23.49 -8.62 10.24
C ARG A 113 -22.14 -9.31 10.01
N PRO A 114 -21.49 -9.84 11.09
CA PRO A 114 -20.21 -10.54 10.95
C PRO A 114 -20.22 -11.68 9.92
N TYR A 115 -21.32 -12.44 9.81
CA TYR A 115 -21.40 -13.51 8.82
C TYR A 115 -21.29 -13.00 7.37
N GLN A 116 -21.88 -11.81 7.07
CA GLN A 116 -21.79 -11.20 5.75
C GLN A 116 -20.38 -10.66 5.45
N MET A 117 -19.68 -10.18 6.49
CA MET A 117 -18.26 -9.83 6.38
C MET A 117 -17.41 -11.07 6.11
N GLN A 118 -17.74 -12.21 6.77
CA GLN A 118 -17.08 -13.49 6.54
C GLN A 118 -17.32 -14.01 5.12
N GLU A 119 -18.52 -13.92 4.59
CA GLU A 119 -18.82 -14.26 3.20
C GLU A 119 -17.93 -13.49 2.21
N CYS A 120 -17.68 -12.19 2.47
CA CYS A 120 -16.74 -11.39 1.64
C CYS A 120 -15.30 -11.93 1.72
N ILE A 121 -14.88 -12.42 2.90
CA ILE A 121 -13.55 -13.00 3.11
C ILE A 121 -13.45 -14.33 2.40
N ASP A 122 -14.43 -15.21 2.60
CA ASP A 122 -14.46 -16.57 2.04
C ASP A 122 -14.54 -16.56 0.50
N GLY A 123 -15.24 -15.55 -0.06
CA GLY A 123 -15.30 -15.30 -1.49
C GLY A 123 -14.00 -14.79 -2.12
N ALA A 124 -12.96 -14.51 -1.32
CA ALA A 124 -11.65 -14.11 -1.84
C ALA A 124 -10.82 -15.36 -2.20
N GLY A 125 -10.37 -15.43 -3.45
CA GLY A 125 -9.80 -16.62 -4.08
C GLY A 125 -8.45 -17.12 -3.57
N SER A 126 -7.84 -16.46 -2.55
CA SER A 126 -6.57 -16.90 -1.96
C SER A 126 -6.42 -16.46 -0.50
N PRO A 127 -5.62 -17.18 0.31
CA PRO A 127 -5.36 -16.80 1.71
C PRO A 127 -4.87 -15.36 1.86
N SER A 128 -4.02 -14.89 0.95
CA SER A 128 -3.54 -13.50 0.96
C SER A 128 -4.66 -12.50 0.68
N ALA A 129 -5.55 -12.78 -0.29
CA ALA A 129 -6.71 -11.95 -0.58
C ALA A 129 -7.69 -11.93 0.59
N GLN A 130 -7.95 -13.08 1.23
CA GLN A 130 -8.77 -13.18 2.44
C GLN A 130 -8.24 -12.30 3.56
N ASN A 131 -6.94 -12.33 3.82
CA ASN A 131 -6.31 -11.49 4.83
C ASN A 131 -6.41 -9.99 4.49
N HIS A 132 -6.34 -9.62 3.22
CA HIS A 132 -6.56 -8.23 2.79
C HIS A 132 -8.01 -7.77 3.02
N VAL A 133 -9.00 -8.63 2.74
CA VAL A 133 -10.42 -8.33 3.00
C VAL A 133 -10.69 -8.23 4.50
N LYS A 134 -10.15 -9.17 5.30
CA LYS A 134 -10.23 -9.11 6.77
C LYS A 134 -9.60 -7.80 7.31
N GLY A 135 -8.43 -7.44 6.81
CA GLY A 135 -7.74 -6.19 7.17
C GLY A 135 -8.53 -4.94 6.77
N LEU A 136 -9.24 -4.97 5.64
CA LEU A 136 -10.15 -3.89 5.24
C LEU A 136 -11.28 -3.73 6.25
N TRP A 137 -12.00 -4.81 6.61
CA TRP A 137 -13.07 -4.78 7.60
C TRP A 137 -12.59 -4.27 8.96
N TYR A 138 -11.41 -4.70 9.40
CA TYR A 138 -10.80 -4.21 10.64
C TYR A 138 -10.60 -2.68 10.62
N ASN A 139 -10.07 -2.15 9.53
CA ASN A 139 -9.84 -0.71 9.39
C ASN A 139 -11.15 0.08 9.32
N LEU A 140 -12.14 -0.43 8.56
CA LEU A 140 -13.44 0.22 8.44
C LEU A 140 -14.22 0.21 9.75
N ASP A 141 -14.21 -0.90 10.50
CA ASP A 141 -14.88 -0.97 11.82
C ASP A 141 -14.24 -0.02 12.81
N ARG A 142 -12.89 0.02 12.90
CA ARG A 142 -12.22 0.99 13.77
C ARG A 142 -12.55 2.43 13.39
N PHE A 143 -12.62 2.73 12.12
CA PHE A 143 -13.00 4.05 11.64
C PHE A 143 -14.47 4.35 11.97
N ALA A 144 -15.37 3.40 11.75
CA ALA A 144 -16.79 3.53 12.09
C ALA A 144 -17.04 3.71 13.58
N VAL A 145 -16.26 3.05 14.46
CA VAL A 145 -16.27 3.30 15.92
C VAL A 145 -15.82 4.72 16.21
N SER A 146 -14.75 5.22 15.57
CA SER A 146 -14.27 6.60 15.80
C SER A 146 -15.27 7.67 15.35
N LEU A 147 -16.19 7.32 14.45
CA LEU A 147 -17.31 8.17 14.01
C LEU A 147 -18.63 7.86 14.78
N GLU A 148 -18.60 6.96 15.77
CA GLU A 148 -19.77 6.51 16.53
C GLU A 148 -20.91 5.93 15.67
N ILE A 149 -20.59 5.43 14.45
CA ILE A 149 -21.53 4.72 13.57
C ILE A 149 -21.91 3.36 14.16
N ILE A 150 -20.93 2.70 14.80
CA ILE A 150 -21.07 1.46 15.56
C ILE A 150 -20.37 1.63 16.92
N GLN A 151 -20.81 0.86 17.92
CA GLN A 151 -20.27 0.97 19.29
C GLN A 151 -18.98 0.14 19.49
N HIS A 152 -18.88 -1.00 18.80
CA HIS A 152 -17.75 -1.94 18.94
C HIS A 152 -17.33 -2.48 17.58
N THR A 153 -16.07 -2.88 17.46
CA THR A 153 -15.59 -3.64 16.30
C THR A 153 -16.25 -5.02 16.29
N ARG A 154 -16.49 -5.53 15.07
CA ARG A 154 -17.13 -6.84 14.83
C ARG A 154 -16.17 -7.85 14.24
N THR A 155 -14.90 -7.46 14.11
CA THR A 155 -13.89 -8.17 13.33
C THR A 155 -13.16 -9.25 14.12
N ASP A 156 -13.32 -9.32 15.44
CA ASP A 156 -12.61 -10.29 16.29
C ASP A 156 -13.06 -11.72 16.03
N VAL A 157 -14.31 -11.92 15.56
CA VAL A 157 -14.86 -13.23 15.20
C VAL A 157 -14.57 -13.64 13.74
N LEU A 158 -13.98 -12.74 12.92
CA LEU A 158 -13.68 -13.04 11.53
C LEU A 158 -12.40 -13.87 11.41
N THR A 159 -12.44 -14.83 10.51
CA THR A 159 -11.31 -15.71 10.23
C THR A 159 -10.82 -15.53 8.80
N ALA A 160 -9.57 -15.83 8.55
CA ALA A 160 -9.00 -15.94 7.21
C ALA A 160 -8.01 -17.10 7.22
N GLN A 161 -7.84 -17.75 6.08
CA GLN A 161 -6.88 -18.82 5.96
C GLN A 161 -5.46 -18.34 6.24
N THR A 162 -4.66 -19.17 6.88
CA THR A 162 -3.24 -18.89 7.12
C THR A 162 -2.51 -18.82 5.78
N VAL A 163 -1.79 -17.73 5.58
CA VAL A 163 -0.87 -17.65 4.45
C VAL A 163 0.31 -18.55 4.76
N GLN A 164 0.50 -19.59 3.97
CA GLN A 164 1.72 -20.41 4.06
C GLN A 164 2.91 -19.51 3.74
N GLU A 165 3.95 -19.61 4.54
CA GLU A 165 5.22 -18.96 4.22
C GLU A 165 5.71 -19.49 2.88
N SER A 166 5.93 -18.61 1.92
CA SER A 166 6.52 -19.00 0.65
C SER A 166 7.95 -19.45 0.93
N ASN A 167 8.26 -20.71 0.67
CA ASN A 167 9.64 -21.19 0.63
C ASN A 167 10.36 -20.41 -0.50
N ARG A 168 11.04 -19.36 -0.11
CA ARG A 168 11.86 -18.58 -1.04
C ARG A 168 13.21 -19.25 -1.12
N ILE A 169 13.55 -19.73 -2.31
CA ILE A 169 14.76 -20.47 -2.57
C ILE A 169 15.80 -19.49 -3.13
N PRO A 170 16.96 -19.33 -2.47
CA PRO A 170 18.06 -18.57 -3.06
C PRO A 170 18.54 -19.23 -4.37
N PHE A 171 19.10 -18.41 -5.27
CA PHE A 171 19.81 -18.95 -6.42
C PHE A 171 20.98 -19.81 -5.98
N SER A 172 21.12 -20.97 -6.57
CA SER A 172 22.26 -21.86 -6.34
C SER A 172 23.54 -21.28 -6.98
N PRO A 173 24.72 -21.73 -6.52
CA PRO A 173 26.00 -21.35 -7.15
C PRO A 173 26.04 -21.64 -8.66
N ASP A 174 25.49 -22.78 -9.09
CA ASP A 174 25.44 -23.16 -10.51
C ASP A 174 24.53 -22.24 -11.33
N GLU A 175 23.41 -21.78 -10.77
CA GLU A 175 22.53 -20.82 -11.44
C GLU A 175 23.16 -19.45 -11.55
N ILE A 176 23.91 -19.02 -10.52
CA ILE A 176 24.68 -17.76 -10.56
C ILE A 176 25.79 -17.88 -11.61
N HIS A 177 26.47 -19.02 -11.67
CA HIS A 177 27.49 -19.24 -12.70
C HIS A 177 26.91 -19.16 -14.12
N ARG A 178 25.80 -19.82 -14.39
CA ARG A 178 25.09 -19.71 -15.67
C ARG A 178 24.66 -18.27 -16.00
N LEU A 179 24.25 -17.47 -14.99
CA LEU A 179 23.98 -16.05 -15.21
C LEU A 179 25.24 -15.28 -15.64
N TRP A 180 26.40 -15.61 -15.07
CA TRP A 180 27.68 -15.01 -15.46
C TRP A 180 28.10 -15.41 -16.89
N GLU A 181 27.90 -16.65 -17.31
CA GLU A 181 28.12 -17.09 -18.69
C GLU A 181 27.27 -16.28 -19.68
N HIS A 182 26.09 -15.87 -19.27
CA HIS A 182 25.18 -15.05 -20.06
C HIS A 182 25.21 -13.53 -19.72
N SER A 183 26.24 -13.06 -19.00
CA SER A 183 26.35 -11.65 -18.60
C SER A 183 26.48 -10.65 -19.77
N GLY A 184 26.72 -11.17 -20.99
CA GLY A 184 26.60 -10.40 -22.24
C GLY A 184 25.17 -9.95 -22.55
N ASP A 185 24.15 -10.69 -22.12
CA ASP A 185 22.76 -10.26 -22.18
C ASP A 185 22.49 -9.22 -21.08
N ILE A 186 21.83 -8.12 -21.45
CA ILE A 186 21.62 -6.99 -20.52
C ILE A 186 20.62 -7.32 -19.41
N TRP A 187 19.69 -8.26 -19.66
CA TRP A 187 18.71 -8.66 -18.67
C TRP A 187 19.29 -9.70 -17.70
N ALA A 188 20.13 -10.62 -18.18
CA ALA A 188 20.91 -11.50 -17.31
C ALA A 188 21.85 -10.70 -16.40
N ALA A 189 22.53 -9.67 -16.97
CA ALA A 189 23.31 -8.70 -16.19
C ALA A 189 22.46 -7.98 -15.14
N THR A 190 21.21 -7.65 -15.44
CA THR A 190 20.30 -7.01 -14.46
C THR A 190 19.97 -7.96 -13.32
N VAL A 191 19.76 -9.26 -13.56
CA VAL A 191 19.57 -10.26 -12.51
C VAL A 191 20.81 -10.35 -11.61
N LEU A 192 22.02 -10.34 -12.19
CA LEU A 192 23.27 -10.29 -11.43
C LEU A 192 23.36 -9.03 -10.57
N ILE A 193 23.04 -7.85 -11.12
CA ILE A 193 22.97 -6.60 -10.34
C ILE A 193 22.02 -6.75 -9.15
N MET A 194 20.87 -7.39 -9.33
CA MET A 194 19.92 -7.64 -8.22
C MET A 194 20.50 -8.59 -7.17
N ILE A 195 21.18 -9.66 -7.58
CA ILE A 195 21.79 -10.65 -6.67
C ILE A 195 22.92 -10.01 -5.85
N TYR A 196 23.78 -9.19 -6.46
CA TYR A 196 24.95 -8.60 -5.79
C TYR A 196 24.68 -7.26 -5.12
N SER A 197 23.45 -6.74 -5.13
CA SER A 197 23.11 -5.47 -4.49
C SER A 197 21.92 -5.58 -3.50
N GLY A 198 21.15 -6.64 -3.59
CA GLY A 198 19.97 -6.86 -2.74
C GLY A 198 18.85 -5.84 -2.92
N TRP A 199 18.84 -5.05 -4.00
CA TRP A 199 17.74 -4.12 -4.30
C TRP A 199 16.42 -4.85 -4.50
N ARG A 200 15.32 -4.26 -3.99
CA ARG A 200 13.99 -4.73 -4.42
C ARG A 200 13.77 -4.30 -5.88
N ILE A 201 13.11 -5.16 -6.68
CA ILE A 201 12.83 -4.86 -8.09
C ILE A 201 12.24 -3.45 -8.30
N GLY A 202 11.26 -3.04 -7.47
CA GLY A 202 10.65 -1.72 -7.62
C GLY A 202 11.57 -0.56 -7.25
N GLU A 203 12.56 -0.80 -6.40
CA GLU A 203 13.57 0.18 -6.02
C GLU A 203 14.63 0.30 -7.11
N LEU A 204 15.11 -0.82 -7.64
CA LEU A 204 16.09 -0.84 -8.74
C LEU A 204 15.53 -0.19 -10.02
N LEU A 205 14.31 -0.55 -10.42
CA LEU A 205 13.64 0.05 -11.59
C LEU A 205 13.28 1.53 -11.40
N GLY A 206 13.27 2.00 -10.17
CA GLY A 206 13.06 3.40 -9.80
C GLY A 206 14.35 4.18 -9.58
N LEU A 207 15.51 3.49 -9.58
CA LEU A 207 16.80 4.12 -9.32
C LEU A 207 17.21 5.02 -10.50
N ARG A 208 17.51 6.27 -10.20
CA ARG A 208 17.95 7.25 -11.20
C ARG A 208 19.48 7.19 -11.36
N LYS A 209 19.97 7.52 -12.52
CA LYS A 209 21.41 7.55 -12.83
C LYS A 209 22.18 8.59 -12.00
N ASP A 210 21.54 9.72 -11.70
CA ASP A 210 22.11 10.77 -10.84
C ASP A 210 22.29 10.33 -9.37
N HIS A 211 21.73 9.17 -9.00
CA HIS A 211 21.92 8.51 -7.71
C HIS A 211 22.90 7.33 -7.77
N VAL A 212 23.63 7.18 -8.86
CA VAL A 212 24.68 6.17 -9.03
C VAL A 212 26.00 6.90 -9.18
N ASP A 213 26.88 6.71 -8.22
CA ASP A 213 28.22 7.26 -8.22
C ASP A 213 29.20 6.12 -8.53
N LEU A 214 29.72 6.10 -9.76
CA LEU A 214 30.68 5.07 -10.21
C LEU A 214 32.06 5.26 -9.59
N ASP A 215 32.48 6.50 -9.29
CA ASP A 215 33.78 6.81 -8.68
C ASP A 215 33.77 6.42 -7.20
N ALA A 216 32.71 6.78 -6.49
CA ALA A 216 32.51 6.31 -5.12
C ALA A 216 32.06 4.84 -5.08
N GLY A 217 31.69 4.20 -6.17
CA GLY A 217 31.21 2.83 -6.22
C GLY A 217 29.95 2.63 -5.36
N THR A 218 28.94 3.49 -5.50
CA THR A 218 27.74 3.45 -4.66
C THR A 218 26.45 3.73 -5.45
N MET A 219 25.36 3.16 -4.97
CA MET A 219 24.00 3.43 -5.44
C MET A 219 23.17 3.91 -4.25
N GLN A 220 22.43 5.02 -4.40
CA GLN A 220 21.58 5.57 -3.34
C GLN A 220 20.11 5.52 -3.75
N GLY A 221 19.24 4.99 -2.88
CA GLY A 221 17.82 4.90 -3.19
C GLY A 221 17.00 4.17 -2.12
N GLY A 222 15.79 3.77 -2.52
CA GLY A 222 14.84 3.08 -1.63
C GLY A 222 13.63 3.94 -1.31
N ILE A 223 12.44 3.34 -1.29
CA ILE A 223 11.17 4.10 -1.20
C ILE A 223 10.23 3.51 -0.13
N LYS A 224 10.31 2.20 0.13
CA LYS A 224 9.19 1.46 0.73
C LYS A 224 9.11 1.57 2.27
N THR A 225 10.22 1.74 2.96
CA THR A 225 10.25 1.77 4.43
C THR A 225 11.09 2.92 4.92
N ALA A 226 10.80 3.46 6.09
CA ALA A 226 11.60 4.54 6.68
C ALA A 226 13.09 4.17 6.85
N ALA A 227 13.39 2.89 7.12
CA ALA A 227 14.77 2.39 7.23
C ALA A 227 15.45 2.14 5.88
N GLY A 228 14.67 1.96 4.82
CA GLY A 228 15.18 1.71 3.46
C GLY A 228 15.15 2.94 2.56
N LYS A 229 14.62 4.07 3.05
CA LYS A 229 14.56 5.31 2.29
C LYS A 229 15.97 5.89 2.21
N ASP A 230 16.37 6.29 1.00
CA ASP A 230 17.65 6.95 0.70
C ASP A 230 18.89 6.17 1.20
N ARG A 231 18.78 4.81 1.32
CA ARG A 231 19.91 3.99 1.74
C ARG A 231 20.98 3.95 0.67
N ILE A 232 22.21 3.82 1.12
CA ILE A 232 23.38 3.64 0.26
C ILE A 232 23.72 2.15 0.22
N VAL A 233 23.87 1.61 -0.99
CA VAL A 233 24.34 0.26 -1.25
C VAL A 233 25.62 0.37 -2.10
N PRO A 234 26.76 -0.14 -1.63
CA PRO A 234 27.97 -0.18 -2.46
C PRO A 234 27.76 -1.06 -3.69
N ILE A 235 28.46 -0.73 -4.78
CA ILE A 235 28.50 -1.54 -5.97
C ILE A 235 29.63 -2.55 -5.78
N HIS A 236 29.29 -3.84 -5.74
CA HIS A 236 30.27 -4.91 -5.70
C HIS A 236 31.17 -4.83 -6.94
N SER A 237 32.47 -5.07 -6.79
CA SER A 237 33.47 -4.96 -7.87
C SER A 237 33.10 -5.78 -9.11
N LEU A 238 32.59 -6.99 -8.93
CA LEU A 238 32.17 -7.87 -10.02
C LEU A 238 31.05 -7.29 -10.88
N ILE A 239 30.10 -6.57 -10.30
CA ILE A 239 28.95 -6.01 -11.07
C ILE A 239 29.20 -4.56 -11.53
N LEU A 240 30.29 -3.94 -11.14
CA LEU A 240 30.60 -2.56 -11.57
C LEU A 240 30.59 -2.40 -13.10
N PRO A 241 31.19 -3.32 -13.90
CA PRO A 241 31.09 -3.23 -15.37
C PRO A 241 29.65 -3.34 -15.90
N LEU A 242 28.81 -4.13 -15.23
CA LEU A 242 27.41 -4.31 -15.61
C LEU A 242 26.59 -3.03 -15.33
N VAL A 243 26.83 -2.41 -14.18
CA VAL A 243 26.22 -1.12 -13.80
C VAL A 243 26.70 -0.03 -14.77
N THR A 244 28.01 0.02 -15.08
CA THR A 244 28.58 0.98 -16.03
C THR A 244 27.92 0.86 -17.42
N ARG A 245 27.68 -0.37 -17.89
CA ARG A 245 26.97 -0.61 -19.15
C ARG A 245 25.54 -0.06 -19.12
N TRP A 246 24.83 -0.17 -18.00
CA TRP A 246 23.51 0.44 -17.84
C TRP A 246 23.56 1.97 -17.75
N MET A 247 24.60 2.54 -17.16
CA MET A 247 24.80 4.01 -17.12
C MET A 247 24.94 4.60 -18.53
N GLN A 248 25.45 3.82 -19.50
CA GLN A 248 25.58 4.24 -20.88
C GLN A 248 24.30 4.13 -21.72
N GLN A 249 23.28 3.40 -21.24
CA GLN A 249 21.99 3.29 -21.95
C GLN A 249 21.25 4.65 -21.92
N PRO A 250 20.32 4.92 -22.85
CA PRO A 250 19.53 6.15 -22.82
C PRO A 250 18.59 6.19 -21.62
N GLY A 251 18.17 7.41 -21.20
CA GLY A 251 17.18 7.65 -20.16
C GLY A 251 17.75 8.05 -18.80
N GLU A 252 16.86 8.46 -17.92
CA GLU A 252 17.20 8.98 -16.58
C GLU A 252 17.32 7.88 -15.51
N HIS A 253 16.69 6.70 -15.73
CA HIS A 253 16.74 5.59 -14.80
C HIS A 253 17.89 4.65 -15.13
N LEU A 254 18.50 4.05 -14.10
CA LEU A 254 19.58 3.08 -14.29
C LEU A 254 19.11 1.95 -15.21
N ILE A 255 18.00 1.32 -14.88
CA ILE A 255 17.36 0.29 -15.69
C ILE A 255 16.22 0.94 -16.49
N SER A 256 16.37 1.01 -17.80
CA SER A 256 15.42 1.63 -18.73
C SER A 256 14.98 0.66 -19.82
N ASN A 257 13.95 1.02 -20.56
CA ASN A 257 13.62 0.32 -21.79
C ASN A 257 14.56 0.78 -22.94
N THR A 258 14.45 0.15 -24.10
CA THR A 258 15.28 0.45 -25.28
C THR A 258 15.18 1.89 -25.78
N THR A 259 14.12 2.61 -25.43
CA THR A 259 13.91 4.03 -25.79
C THR A 259 14.30 5.00 -24.68
N GLY A 260 14.86 4.52 -23.57
CA GLY A 260 15.22 5.32 -22.40
C GLY A 260 14.08 5.63 -21.45
N GLY A 261 12.87 5.11 -21.69
CA GLY A 261 11.74 5.31 -20.80
C GLY A 261 11.80 4.42 -19.55
N LYS A 262 11.10 4.83 -18.50
CA LYS A 262 10.99 4.07 -17.26
C LYS A 262 10.39 2.68 -17.50
N LEU A 263 11.07 1.64 -17.04
CA LEU A 263 10.61 0.27 -17.17
C LEU A 263 9.60 -0.07 -16.04
N SER A 264 8.43 -0.59 -16.42
CA SER A 264 7.46 -1.08 -15.45
C SER A 264 7.85 -2.47 -14.92
N GLN A 265 7.41 -2.81 -13.69
CA GLN A 265 7.64 -4.17 -13.16
C GLN A 265 6.98 -5.27 -13.99
N THR A 266 5.87 -4.97 -14.66
CA THR A 266 5.18 -5.93 -15.54
C THR A 266 6.05 -6.27 -16.73
N ARG A 267 6.61 -5.23 -17.39
CA ARG A 267 7.51 -5.42 -18.54
C ARG A 267 8.82 -6.10 -18.14
N PHE A 268 9.39 -5.71 -16.99
CA PHE A 268 10.58 -6.39 -16.48
C PHE A 268 10.35 -7.89 -16.23
N ARG A 269 9.15 -8.30 -15.79
CA ARG A 269 8.83 -9.73 -15.59
C ARG A 269 8.78 -10.53 -16.90
N GLU A 270 8.58 -9.90 -18.04
CA GLU A 270 8.71 -10.57 -19.34
C GLU A 270 10.17 -10.93 -19.59
N HIS A 271 11.08 -9.97 -19.49
CA HIS A 271 12.53 -10.20 -19.58
C HIS A 271 13.05 -11.16 -18.49
N TRP A 272 12.50 -11.08 -17.29
CA TRP A 272 12.80 -12.03 -16.22
C TRP A 272 12.53 -13.47 -16.64
N ARG A 273 11.38 -13.75 -17.26
CA ARG A 273 11.03 -15.10 -17.72
C ARG A 273 11.97 -15.60 -18.81
N GLU A 274 12.38 -14.70 -19.72
CA GLU A 274 13.36 -15.01 -20.76
C GLU A 274 14.70 -15.43 -20.15
N VAL A 275 15.21 -14.66 -19.17
CA VAL A 275 16.44 -14.99 -18.44
C VAL A 275 16.31 -16.29 -17.66
N MET A 276 15.19 -16.51 -16.97
CA MET A 276 14.98 -17.77 -16.22
C MET A 276 14.95 -18.99 -17.15
N ALA A 277 14.32 -18.87 -18.32
CA ALA A 277 14.33 -19.92 -19.34
C ALA A 277 15.76 -20.16 -19.89
N LEU A 278 16.52 -19.09 -20.13
CA LEU A 278 17.89 -19.16 -20.63
C LEU A 278 18.83 -19.93 -19.70
N ILE A 279 18.71 -19.75 -18.39
CA ILE A 279 19.54 -20.45 -17.38
C ILE A 279 18.92 -21.74 -16.87
N GLY A 280 17.73 -22.15 -17.35
CA GLY A 280 17.03 -23.36 -16.90
C GLY A 280 16.63 -23.32 -15.42
N ALA A 281 16.18 -22.15 -14.91
CA ALA A 281 15.79 -21.92 -13.53
C ALA A 281 14.35 -21.43 -13.41
N SER A 282 13.80 -21.48 -12.20
CA SER A 282 12.45 -21.00 -11.92
C SER A 282 12.44 -20.20 -10.61
N HIS A 283 12.79 -18.90 -10.72
CA HIS A 283 12.83 -17.97 -9.61
C HIS A 283 11.87 -16.80 -9.81
N VAL A 284 11.54 -16.13 -8.70
CA VAL A 284 10.87 -14.83 -8.72
C VAL A 284 11.85 -13.70 -8.36
N PRO A 285 11.64 -12.47 -8.86
CA PRO A 285 12.60 -11.37 -8.66
C PRO A 285 12.98 -11.08 -7.20
N HIS A 286 12.12 -11.43 -6.25
CA HIS A 286 12.41 -11.20 -4.83
C HIS A 286 13.44 -12.18 -4.27
N GLU A 287 13.65 -13.32 -4.92
CA GLU A 287 14.62 -14.33 -4.50
C GLU A 287 16.07 -13.89 -4.72
N THR A 288 16.34 -12.96 -5.66
CA THR A 288 17.67 -12.34 -5.77
C THR A 288 18.11 -11.66 -4.48
N ARG A 289 17.15 -11.03 -3.79
CA ARG A 289 17.42 -10.36 -2.52
C ARG A 289 17.64 -11.36 -1.38
N HIS A 290 16.96 -12.49 -1.39
CA HIS A 290 17.26 -13.59 -0.46
C HIS A 290 18.64 -14.18 -0.74
N THR A 291 18.99 -14.34 -2.03
CA THR A 291 20.32 -14.78 -2.44
C THR A 291 21.41 -13.84 -1.91
N PHE A 292 21.24 -12.53 -2.08
CA PHE A 292 22.17 -11.52 -1.55
C PHE A 292 22.37 -11.67 -0.02
N GLU A 293 21.28 -11.80 0.73
CA GLU A 293 21.31 -11.99 2.17
C GLU A 293 22.03 -13.31 2.53
N THR A 294 21.69 -14.41 1.86
CA THR A 294 22.28 -15.73 2.10
C THR A 294 23.78 -15.75 1.77
N LEU A 295 24.19 -15.14 0.67
CA LEU A 295 25.61 -15.06 0.28
C LEU A 295 26.43 -14.27 1.29
N LEU A 296 25.94 -13.13 1.75
CA LEU A 296 26.61 -12.31 2.74
C LEU A 296 26.68 -12.99 4.12
N ASP A 297 25.58 -13.61 4.56
CA ASP A 297 25.51 -14.33 5.83
C ASP A 297 26.47 -15.54 5.82
N GLY A 298 26.46 -16.32 4.74
CA GLY A 298 27.37 -17.45 4.54
C GLY A 298 28.84 -17.04 4.42
N ALA A 299 29.13 -15.84 3.96
CA ALA A 299 30.48 -15.28 3.90
C ALA A 299 30.93 -14.63 5.22
N GLY A 300 30.10 -14.67 6.28
CA GLY A 300 30.42 -14.08 7.58
C GLY A 300 30.37 -12.56 7.63
N ALA A 301 29.64 -11.91 6.75
CA ALA A 301 29.46 -10.47 6.74
C ALA A 301 28.76 -9.98 8.03
N ASN A 302 29.10 -8.77 8.45
CA ASN A 302 28.50 -8.17 9.63
C ASN A 302 27.00 -7.97 9.46
N ARG A 303 26.18 -8.57 10.32
CA ARG A 303 24.70 -8.54 10.23
C ARG A 303 24.16 -7.12 10.12
N LYS A 304 24.76 -6.15 10.83
CA LYS A 304 24.33 -4.75 10.75
C LYS A 304 24.59 -4.14 9.36
N CYS A 305 25.68 -4.50 8.71
CA CYS A 305 25.96 -4.06 7.33
C CYS A 305 24.93 -4.66 6.37
N ILE A 306 24.59 -5.95 6.53
CA ILE A 306 23.54 -6.62 5.76
C ILE A 306 22.22 -5.87 5.94
N ASP A 307 21.77 -5.63 7.17
CA ASP A 307 20.52 -4.95 7.48
C ASP A 307 20.46 -3.53 6.87
N LEU A 308 21.56 -2.78 6.92
CA LEU A 308 21.63 -1.44 6.31
C LEU A 308 21.52 -1.51 4.78
N MET A 309 22.28 -2.37 4.11
CA MET A 309 22.21 -2.55 2.66
C MET A 309 20.83 -3.06 2.22
N MET A 310 20.23 -3.94 3.01
CA MET A 310 18.88 -4.46 2.79
C MET A 310 17.78 -3.43 3.12
N GLY A 311 18.05 -2.40 3.92
CA GLY A 311 17.02 -1.46 4.43
C GLY A 311 16.02 -2.17 5.33
N HIS A 312 16.51 -3.08 6.20
CA HIS A 312 15.75 -3.70 7.26
C HIS A 312 15.83 -2.86 8.53
N LYS A 313 14.72 -2.80 9.29
CA LYS A 313 14.78 -2.27 10.67
C LYS A 313 15.45 -3.32 11.54
N SER A 314 16.53 -2.95 12.23
CA SER A 314 17.10 -3.82 13.26
C SER A 314 16.01 -4.15 14.29
N LYS A 315 15.87 -5.44 14.60
CA LYS A 315 14.98 -5.94 15.67
C LYS A 315 15.56 -5.66 17.06
N ASP A 316 16.87 -5.46 17.15
CA ASP A 316 17.59 -5.26 18.39
C ASP A 316 17.74 -3.76 18.69
N VAL A 317 17.26 -3.33 19.86
CA VAL A 317 17.29 -1.94 20.33
C VAL A 317 18.74 -1.47 20.58
N GLY A 318 19.62 -2.33 21.07
CA GLY A 318 21.04 -2.04 21.27
C GLY A 318 21.79 -1.71 19.98
N ASN A 319 21.46 -2.42 18.90
CA ASN A 319 22.02 -2.18 17.57
C ASN A 319 21.51 -0.89 16.89
N ARG A 320 20.42 -0.29 17.38
CA ARG A 320 19.91 1.00 16.86
C ARG A 320 20.74 2.20 17.34
N VAL A 321 21.29 2.13 18.54
CA VAL A 321 21.79 3.33 19.25
C VAL A 321 23.31 3.44 19.19
N TYR A 322 24.06 2.34 19.12
CA TYR A 322 25.50 2.33 19.40
C TYR A 322 26.43 1.97 18.24
N ASN A 323 25.94 1.67 17.04
CA ASN A 323 26.81 1.17 15.96
C ASN A 323 26.61 1.93 14.65
N HIS A 324 27.40 2.99 14.46
CA HIS A 324 27.47 3.73 13.19
C HIS A 324 28.42 2.99 12.24
N LYS A 325 27.88 2.25 11.28
CA LYS A 325 28.63 1.69 10.18
C LYS A 325 28.88 2.74 9.10
N THR A 326 30.12 2.84 8.66
CA THR A 326 30.53 3.74 7.59
C THR A 326 30.27 3.11 6.20
N ILE A 327 30.31 3.92 5.15
CA ILE A 327 30.27 3.41 3.77
C ILE A 327 31.42 2.42 3.51
N ASN A 328 32.58 2.64 4.12
CA ASN A 328 33.72 1.73 3.97
C ASN A 328 33.43 0.36 4.62
N ASP A 329 32.76 0.34 5.78
CA ASP A 329 32.30 -0.94 6.36
C ASP A 329 31.36 -1.69 5.42
N LEU A 330 30.44 -0.98 4.75
CA LEU A 330 29.52 -1.62 3.79
C LEU A 330 30.28 -2.15 2.58
N LYS A 331 31.28 -1.41 2.06
CA LYS A 331 32.12 -1.85 0.95
C LYS A 331 32.91 -3.10 1.28
N VAL A 332 33.55 -3.14 2.43
CA VAL A 332 34.30 -4.32 2.89
C VAL A 332 33.39 -5.54 2.99
N ASN A 333 32.16 -5.34 3.51
CA ASN A 333 31.23 -6.44 3.70
C ASN A 333 30.60 -6.94 2.40
N ILE A 334 30.29 -6.07 1.43
CA ILE A 334 29.69 -6.52 0.16
C ILE A 334 30.70 -7.32 -0.67
N GLU A 335 31.98 -6.97 -0.63
CA GLU A 335 33.07 -7.67 -1.34
C GLU A 335 33.35 -9.10 -0.80
N LEU A 336 32.74 -9.49 0.33
CA LEU A 336 32.82 -10.87 0.82
C LEU A 336 32.04 -11.86 -0.06
N ILE A 337 31.14 -11.39 -0.92
CA ILE A 337 30.46 -12.25 -1.87
C ILE A 337 31.46 -12.71 -2.94
N THR A 338 31.70 -14.01 -3.00
CA THR A 338 32.59 -14.61 -4.03
C THR A 338 31.81 -15.54 -4.92
N ILE A 339 32.15 -15.58 -6.20
CA ILE A 339 31.69 -16.62 -7.11
C ILE A 339 32.49 -17.89 -6.78
N LYS A 340 31.82 -18.95 -6.44
CA LYS A 340 32.44 -20.27 -6.22
C LYS A 340 32.16 -21.17 -7.42
#